data_da143375829cb3d84cf655e9bf23f0a7
#
_entry.id   da143375829cb3d84cf655e9bf23f0a7
#
_cell.length_a   1.000
_cell.length_b   1.000
_cell.length_c   1.000
_cell.angle_alpha   90.00
_cell.angle_beta   90.00
_cell.angle_gamma   90.00
#
_symmetry.space_group_name_H-M   'P 1'
#
loop_
_entity.id
_entity.type
_entity.pdbx_description
1 polymer ?
#
loop_
_entity_poly.entity_id
_entity_poly.type
_entity_poly.pdbx_seq_one_letter_code
_entity_poly.pdbx_strand_id
1 'polypeptide(L)'
;MNLITIDFETFYDVGFSLSNLTTEEYIRDPKFQVVGFAVKVDDGKTKWYSGSHEELKAELDKIDWDNSLLVCHNMLFDGAILSFIYNITPKIYLDTLCMARAIHGTNAGGSLAYLSKHYNLGEKGTEVLDAKGKRLEDFQPHELHRYGQYCINDTELTYKLFQVLSKDFPHNELKLIDITIRMFTEPLLEVNDGLLITRLEELKIETQELLQGLMARLECEDVESVRKKLASNKQFAELITELGAVVPMKESVTTGKQTFALAKTDQGFIDLQGHEDSFIQELCAVRLGTKSTIEKTRIERFIGVGARNKGRLPIPLKYYGAHTGRWSGSDKVNFQNLPSRDARKKTLKQAVVAP
;
A
#
# COMPACT_ATOMS: atom_id res chain seq x y z
N MET A 1 9.18 -25.45 -19.62
CA MET A 1 8.96 -24.07 -19.13
C MET A 1 10.28 -23.57 -18.60
N ASN A 2 10.67 -22.36 -18.94
CA ASN A 2 11.91 -21.73 -18.48
C ASN A 2 11.67 -21.11 -17.11
N LEU A 3 12.66 -21.18 -16.23
CA LEU A 3 12.66 -20.47 -14.96
C LEU A 3 13.34 -19.11 -15.17
N ILE A 4 12.59 -18.05 -15.05
CA ILE A 4 13.10 -16.66 -15.18
C ILE A 4 13.17 -16.06 -13.79
N THR A 5 14.35 -15.61 -13.38
CA THR A 5 14.51 -14.79 -12.17
C THR A 5 14.85 -13.38 -12.60
N ILE A 6 14.10 -12.38 -12.15
CA ILE A 6 14.28 -10.96 -12.50
C ILE A 6 14.23 -10.08 -11.26
N ASP A 7 14.93 -8.97 -11.32
CA ASP A 7 14.90 -7.89 -10.33
C ASP A 7 15.04 -6.56 -11.05
N PHE A 8 14.19 -5.57 -10.73
CA PHE A 8 14.16 -4.25 -11.36
C PHE A 8 14.72 -3.17 -10.45
N GLU A 9 15.56 -2.32 -11.01
CA GLU A 9 16.03 -1.11 -10.36
C GLU A 9 15.32 0.12 -10.93
N THR A 10 14.84 0.98 -10.05
CA THR A 10 13.99 2.12 -10.44
C THR A 10 14.43 3.41 -9.77
N PHE A 11 14.08 4.54 -10.37
CA PHE A 11 14.30 5.86 -9.78
C PHE A 11 13.48 6.04 -8.50
N TYR A 12 14.10 6.51 -7.43
CA TYR A 12 13.44 6.93 -6.20
C TYR A 12 14.17 8.08 -5.51
N ASP A 13 13.42 8.88 -4.73
CA ASP A 13 13.97 9.97 -3.93
C ASP A 13 13.26 10.09 -2.55
N VAL A 14 13.55 11.17 -1.82
CA VAL A 14 12.97 11.44 -0.48
C VAL A 14 11.44 11.58 -0.54
N GLY A 15 10.92 12.23 -1.58
CA GLY A 15 9.48 12.48 -1.76
C GLY A 15 8.77 11.41 -2.59
N PHE A 16 9.53 10.65 -3.39
CA PHE A 16 9.03 9.68 -4.35
C PHE A 16 9.62 8.28 -4.08
N SER A 17 8.93 7.49 -3.28
CA SER A 17 9.36 6.15 -2.87
C SER A 17 8.20 5.31 -2.36
N LEU A 18 8.40 4.00 -2.25
CA LEU A 18 7.41 3.05 -1.69
C LEU A 18 7.12 3.27 -0.20
N SER A 19 7.89 4.09 0.52
CA SER A 19 7.54 4.50 1.88
C SER A 19 6.42 5.56 1.90
N ASN A 20 6.32 6.36 0.85
CA ASN A 20 5.34 7.45 0.72
C ASN A 20 4.13 7.05 -0.13
N LEU A 21 4.35 6.33 -1.22
CA LEU A 21 3.35 5.92 -2.20
C LEU A 21 3.01 4.43 -2.05
N THR A 22 1.84 4.03 -2.56
CA THR A 22 1.56 2.61 -2.80
C THR A 22 2.35 2.12 -4.00
N THR A 23 2.50 0.81 -4.16
CA THR A 23 3.19 0.22 -5.32
C THR A 23 2.55 0.68 -6.63
N GLU A 24 1.22 0.70 -6.70
CA GLU A 24 0.47 1.15 -7.87
C GLU A 24 0.68 2.65 -8.14
N GLU A 25 0.56 3.51 -7.11
CA GLU A 25 0.81 4.95 -7.23
C GLU A 25 2.23 5.24 -7.70
N TYR A 26 3.22 4.53 -7.17
CA TYR A 26 4.62 4.71 -7.52
C TYR A 26 4.91 4.32 -8.97
N ILE A 27 4.43 3.14 -9.42
CA ILE A 27 4.69 2.65 -10.78
C ILE A 27 3.92 3.43 -11.84
N ARG A 28 2.71 3.95 -11.51
CA ARG A 28 1.87 4.72 -12.44
C ARG A 28 2.17 6.22 -12.46
N ASP A 29 3.01 6.72 -11.55
CA ASP A 29 3.37 8.13 -11.51
C ASP A 29 4.24 8.51 -12.73
N PRO A 30 4.04 9.69 -13.33
CA PRO A 30 4.89 10.18 -14.43
C PRO A 30 6.37 10.30 -14.11
N LYS A 31 6.74 10.36 -12.83
CA LYS A 31 8.14 10.37 -12.38
C LYS A 31 8.79 8.99 -12.43
N PHE A 32 8.00 7.93 -12.55
CA PHE A 32 8.52 6.56 -12.55
C PHE A 32 9.48 6.35 -13.71
N GLN A 33 10.63 5.73 -13.42
CA GLN A 33 11.62 5.35 -14.41
C GLN A 33 12.26 4.03 -13.99
N VAL A 34 12.29 3.07 -14.89
CA VAL A 34 13.14 1.90 -14.75
C VAL A 34 14.56 2.30 -15.17
N VAL A 35 15.52 2.13 -14.27
CA VAL A 35 16.94 2.35 -14.53
C VAL A 35 17.53 1.14 -15.26
N GLY A 36 17.09 -0.06 -14.89
CA GLY A 36 17.49 -1.30 -15.52
C GLY A 36 16.89 -2.51 -14.80
N PHE A 37 17.25 -3.69 -15.28
CA PHE A 37 16.90 -4.96 -14.65
C PHE A 37 18.00 -5.99 -14.83
N ALA A 38 18.11 -6.91 -13.87
CA ALA A 38 18.92 -8.10 -14.03
C ALA A 38 18.01 -9.32 -14.24
N VAL A 39 18.37 -10.20 -15.15
CA VAL A 39 17.62 -11.39 -15.50
C VAL A 39 18.51 -12.62 -15.60
N LYS A 40 18.03 -13.72 -15.03
CA LYS A 40 18.60 -15.04 -15.12
C LYS A 40 17.58 -15.99 -15.74
N VAL A 41 18.00 -16.73 -16.75
CA VAL A 41 17.22 -17.77 -17.41
C VAL A 41 17.78 -19.11 -17.00
N ASP A 42 16.98 -19.91 -16.35
CA ASP A 42 17.34 -21.21 -15.76
C ASP A 42 18.63 -21.13 -14.90
N ASP A 43 19.61 -21.96 -15.12
CA ASP A 43 20.92 -21.95 -14.46
C ASP A 43 21.97 -21.12 -15.22
N GLY A 44 21.56 -20.39 -16.28
CA GLY A 44 22.43 -19.57 -17.10
C GLY A 44 23.03 -18.39 -16.33
N LYS A 45 23.92 -17.66 -16.99
CA LYS A 45 24.54 -16.46 -16.42
C LYS A 45 23.52 -15.32 -16.30
N THR A 46 23.44 -14.67 -15.14
CA THR A 46 22.66 -13.47 -14.93
C THR A 46 23.20 -12.31 -15.74
N LYS A 47 22.32 -11.59 -16.41
CA LYS A 47 22.65 -10.44 -17.26
C LYS A 47 21.95 -9.20 -16.75
N TRP A 48 22.66 -8.07 -16.79
CA TRP A 48 22.13 -6.75 -16.51
C TRP A 48 21.86 -5.99 -17.81
N TYR A 49 20.72 -5.31 -17.84
CA TYR A 49 20.32 -4.43 -18.92
C TYR A 49 19.90 -3.08 -18.33
N SER A 50 20.39 -1.99 -18.89
CA SER A 50 20.00 -0.61 -18.54
C SER A 50 19.90 0.21 -19.81
N GLY A 51 19.00 1.16 -19.85
CA GLY A 51 18.77 1.97 -21.05
C GLY A 51 17.38 2.60 -21.06
N SER A 52 16.97 3.11 -22.21
CA SER A 52 15.64 3.65 -22.42
C SER A 52 14.56 2.58 -22.26
N HIS A 53 13.31 3.03 -22.15
CA HIS A 53 12.15 2.13 -22.06
C HIS A 53 12.11 1.15 -23.25
N GLU A 54 12.38 1.65 -24.45
CA GLU A 54 12.37 0.87 -25.70
C GLU A 54 13.49 -0.17 -25.74
N GLU A 55 14.68 0.20 -25.27
CA GLU A 55 15.83 -0.72 -25.19
C GLU A 55 15.57 -1.85 -24.21
N LEU A 56 15.06 -1.51 -23.01
CA LEU A 56 14.70 -2.49 -21.99
C LEU A 56 13.55 -3.40 -22.47
N LYS A 57 12.53 -2.82 -23.11
CA LYS A 57 11.43 -3.59 -23.71
C LYS A 57 11.93 -4.58 -24.74
N ALA A 58 12.86 -4.18 -25.61
CA ALA A 58 13.42 -5.05 -26.64
C ALA A 58 14.18 -6.26 -26.05
N GLU A 59 14.81 -6.11 -24.89
CA GLU A 59 15.45 -7.23 -24.20
C GLU A 59 14.42 -8.15 -23.53
N LEU A 60 13.38 -7.57 -22.91
CA LEU A 60 12.28 -8.35 -22.29
C LEU A 60 11.48 -9.14 -23.34
N ASP A 61 11.27 -8.59 -24.55
CA ASP A 61 10.52 -9.25 -25.63
C ASP A 61 11.26 -10.48 -26.23
N LYS A 62 12.54 -10.68 -25.92
CA LYS A 62 13.29 -11.90 -26.31
C LYS A 62 12.93 -13.12 -25.46
N ILE A 63 12.24 -12.94 -24.35
CA ILE A 63 11.89 -13.99 -23.40
C ILE A 63 10.52 -14.56 -23.79
N ASP A 64 10.41 -15.90 -23.83
CA ASP A 64 9.14 -16.60 -24.04
C ASP A 64 8.34 -16.65 -22.74
N TRP A 65 7.60 -15.55 -22.47
CA TRP A 65 6.82 -15.37 -21.25
C TRP A 65 5.67 -16.36 -21.12
N ASP A 66 5.06 -16.79 -22.23
CA ASP A 66 3.96 -17.75 -22.26
C ASP A 66 4.38 -19.15 -21.77
N ASN A 67 5.67 -19.42 -21.80
CA ASN A 67 6.27 -20.67 -21.30
C ASN A 67 7.22 -20.47 -20.11
N SER A 68 7.08 -19.36 -19.38
CA SER A 68 8.00 -18.99 -18.29
C SER A 68 7.34 -19.06 -16.91
N LEU A 69 8.11 -19.57 -15.95
CA LEU A 69 7.89 -19.40 -14.51
C LEU A 69 8.72 -18.19 -14.07
N LEU A 70 8.08 -17.14 -13.63
CA LEU A 70 8.76 -15.95 -13.17
C LEU A 70 8.97 -15.96 -11.66
N VAL A 71 10.20 -15.78 -11.21
CA VAL A 71 10.59 -15.71 -9.79
C VAL A 71 11.13 -14.34 -9.46
N CYS A 72 10.58 -13.72 -8.42
CA CYS A 72 11.13 -12.50 -7.80
C CYS A 72 11.11 -12.62 -6.27
N HIS A 73 11.72 -11.65 -5.61
CA HIS A 73 11.58 -11.47 -4.18
C HIS A 73 10.72 -10.23 -3.91
N ASN A 74 9.46 -10.40 -3.50
CA ASN A 74 8.40 -9.38 -3.43
C ASN A 74 7.80 -9.08 -4.82
N MET A 75 7.32 -10.10 -5.47
CA MET A 75 6.78 -10.14 -6.83
C MET A 75 5.74 -9.06 -7.15
N LEU A 76 5.00 -8.55 -6.15
CA LEU A 76 4.02 -7.48 -6.38
C LEU A 76 4.66 -6.23 -7.03
N PHE A 77 5.93 -5.97 -6.76
CA PHE A 77 6.65 -4.84 -7.34
C PHE A 77 7.10 -5.15 -8.78
N ASP A 78 7.93 -6.17 -8.95
CA ASP A 78 8.52 -6.51 -10.26
C ASP A 78 7.46 -7.00 -11.26
N GLY A 79 6.50 -7.80 -10.78
CA GLY A 79 5.38 -8.26 -11.59
C GLY A 79 4.48 -7.12 -12.05
N ALA A 80 4.29 -6.08 -11.22
CA ALA A 80 3.53 -4.90 -11.62
C ALA A 80 4.31 -4.03 -12.64
N ILE A 81 5.62 -3.93 -12.54
CA ILE A 81 6.45 -3.26 -13.57
C ILE A 81 6.28 -3.98 -14.92
N LEU A 82 6.43 -5.31 -14.94
CA LEU A 82 6.24 -6.10 -16.15
C LEU A 82 4.84 -5.89 -16.75
N SER A 83 3.79 -6.01 -15.93
CA SER A 83 2.41 -5.92 -16.39
C SER A 83 2.01 -4.49 -16.74
N PHE A 84 2.26 -3.51 -15.85
CA PHE A 84 1.71 -2.15 -16.00
C PHE A 84 2.52 -1.29 -16.97
N ILE A 85 3.83 -1.52 -17.07
CA ILE A 85 4.75 -0.70 -17.89
C ILE A 85 5.04 -1.37 -19.21
N TYR A 86 5.35 -2.69 -19.19
CA TYR A 86 5.78 -3.42 -20.39
C TYR A 86 4.67 -4.26 -21.03
N ASN A 87 3.50 -4.38 -20.37
CA ASN A 87 2.37 -5.22 -20.82
C ASN A 87 2.80 -6.69 -21.03
N ILE A 88 3.59 -7.21 -20.10
CA ILE A 88 4.12 -8.56 -20.09
C ILE A 88 3.54 -9.32 -18.90
N THR A 89 3.05 -10.54 -19.15
CA THR A 89 2.55 -11.46 -18.12
C THR A 89 3.18 -12.83 -18.32
N PRO A 90 3.82 -13.43 -17.30
CA PRO A 90 4.37 -14.78 -17.41
C PRO A 90 3.30 -15.86 -17.26
N LYS A 91 3.65 -17.08 -17.60
CA LYS A 91 2.79 -18.25 -17.39
C LYS A 91 2.39 -18.43 -15.92
N ILE A 92 3.35 -18.26 -15.00
CA ILE A 92 3.17 -18.42 -13.55
C ILE A 92 4.08 -17.42 -12.83
N TYR A 93 3.53 -16.75 -11.81
CA TYR A 93 4.29 -15.93 -10.87
C TYR A 93 4.67 -16.75 -9.64
N LEU A 94 5.91 -16.62 -9.20
CA LEU A 94 6.47 -17.27 -8.02
C LEU A 94 7.19 -16.23 -7.15
N ASP A 95 6.86 -16.14 -5.87
CA ASP A 95 7.40 -15.12 -4.96
C ASP A 95 8.10 -15.76 -3.76
N THR A 96 9.41 -15.59 -3.69
CA THR A 96 10.22 -16.14 -2.59
C THR A 96 9.89 -15.49 -1.24
N LEU A 97 9.40 -14.25 -1.20
CA LEU A 97 8.92 -13.62 0.04
C LEU A 97 7.62 -14.27 0.52
N CYS A 98 6.68 -14.57 -0.38
CA CYS A 98 5.45 -15.29 -0.05
C CYS A 98 5.75 -16.70 0.47
N MET A 99 6.66 -17.43 -0.19
CA MET A 99 7.11 -18.76 0.24
C MET A 99 7.76 -18.70 1.63
N ALA A 100 8.65 -17.76 1.86
CA ALA A 100 9.32 -17.58 3.15
C ALA A 100 8.34 -17.28 4.29
N ARG A 101 7.31 -16.47 4.04
CA ARG A 101 6.24 -16.20 5.04
C ARG A 101 5.47 -17.46 5.42
N ALA A 102 5.18 -18.33 4.45
CA ALA A 102 4.49 -19.58 4.73
C ALA A 102 5.36 -20.56 5.54
N ILE A 103 6.66 -20.59 5.27
CA ILE A 103 7.61 -21.50 5.94
C ILE A 103 7.97 -21.00 7.35
N HIS A 104 8.29 -19.72 7.50
CA HIS A 104 8.85 -19.15 8.74
C HIS A 104 7.83 -18.39 9.60
N GLY A 105 6.64 -18.11 9.05
CA GLY A 105 5.66 -17.22 9.67
C GLY A 105 6.01 -15.74 9.51
N THR A 106 5.08 -14.88 9.95
CA THR A 106 5.18 -13.42 9.78
C THR A 106 6.14 -12.74 10.75
N ASN A 107 6.57 -13.43 11.80
CA ASN A 107 7.48 -12.89 12.81
C ASN A 107 8.97 -13.05 12.43
N ALA A 108 9.27 -13.90 11.45
CA ALA A 108 10.62 -14.02 10.91
C ALA A 108 10.92 -12.88 9.94
N GLY A 109 12.18 -12.49 9.82
CA GLY A 109 12.62 -11.52 8.83
C GLY A 109 12.36 -12.04 7.41
N GLY A 110 11.64 -11.24 6.58
CA GLY A 110 11.31 -11.61 5.20
C GLY A 110 12.17 -10.91 4.15
N SER A 111 13.12 -10.06 4.51
CA SER A 111 13.98 -9.40 3.52
C SER A 111 14.96 -10.37 2.85
N LEU A 112 15.30 -10.11 1.59
CA LEU A 112 16.29 -10.93 0.86
C LEU A 112 17.61 -11.01 1.63
N ALA A 113 18.08 -9.91 2.23
CA ALA A 113 19.29 -9.89 3.07
C ALA A 113 19.21 -10.84 4.27
N TYR A 114 18.07 -10.83 4.99
CA TYR A 114 17.86 -11.74 6.12
C TYR A 114 17.84 -13.20 5.69
N LEU A 115 17.06 -13.52 4.65
CA LEU A 115 16.88 -14.89 4.17
C LEU A 115 18.17 -15.44 3.55
N SER A 116 18.91 -14.63 2.79
CA SER A 116 20.19 -15.02 2.20
C SER A 116 21.21 -15.37 3.28
N LYS A 117 21.27 -14.60 4.37
CA LYS A 117 22.10 -14.89 5.52
C LYS A 117 21.62 -16.15 6.26
N HIS A 118 20.32 -16.28 6.49
CA HIS A 118 19.71 -17.42 7.18
C HIS A 118 20.03 -18.75 6.48
N TYR A 119 20.00 -18.77 5.15
CA TYR A 119 20.28 -19.96 4.34
C TYR A 119 21.74 -20.06 3.85
N ASN A 120 22.64 -19.16 4.26
CA ASN A 120 24.04 -19.12 3.83
C ASN A 120 24.21 -19.05 2.29
N LEU A 121 23.39 -18.23 1.61
CA LEU A 121 23.39 -18.10 0.13
C LEU A 121 24.36 -17.03 -0.37
N GLY A 122 24.77 -16.11 0.49
CA GLY A 122 25.62 -14.95 0.19
C GLY A 122 25.15 -13.69 0.91
N GLU A 123 25.80 -12.57 0.61
CA GLU A 123 25.50 -11.27 1.22
C GLU A 123 24.85 -10.34 0.17
N LYS A 124 23.81 -9.62 0.60
CA LYS A 124 23.18 -8.54 -0.17
C LYS A 124 24.03 -7.28 -0.06
N GLY A 125 24.29 -6.62 -1.19
CA GLY A 125 24.98 -5.32 -1.24
C GLY A 125 24.17 -4.17 -0.65
N THR A 126 24.77 -2.98 -0.61
CA THR A 126 24.17 -1.74 -0.11
C THR A 126 24.19 -0.61 -1.14
N GLU A 127 24.59 -0.88 -2.38
CA GLU A 127 24.78 0.07 -3.47
C GLU A 127 23.50 0.82 -3.88
N VAL A 128 22.34 0.27 -3.55
CA VAL A 128 21.05 0.94 -3.73
C VAL A 128 21.01 2.32 -3.05
N LEU A 129 21.72 2.52 -1.95
CA LEU A 129 21.75 3.80 -1.24
C LEU A 129 22.42 4.92 -2.07
N ASP A 130 23.36 4.58 -2.93
CA ASP A 130 24.07 5.52 -3.81
C ASP A 130 23.23 5.93 -5.02
N ALA A 131 22.17 5.19 -5.34
CA ALA A 131 21.25 5.46 -6.44
C ALA A 131 20.14 6.47 -6.09
N LYS A 132 19.97 6.81 -4.81
CA LYS A 132 18.90 7.70 -4.35
C LYS A 132 18.96 9.08 -5.01
N GLY A 133 17.85 9.47 -5.66
CA GLY A 133 17.73 10.75 -6.35
C GLY A 133 18.37 10.78 -7.73
N LYS A 134 18.92 9.66 -8.23
CA LYS A 134 19.54 9.57 -9.55
C LYS A 134 18.59 8.90 -10.54
N ARG A 135 18.38 9.57 -11.67
CA ARG A 135 17.78 9.00 -12.88
C ARG A 135 18.83 8.29 -13.72
N LEU A 136 18.42 7.55 -14.74
CA LEU A 136 19.35 6.83 -15.61
C LEU A 136 20.46 7.77 -16.17
N GLU A 137 20.06 8.97 -16.60
CA GLU A 137 20.95 9.99 -17.16
C GLU A 137 21.94 10.62 -16.17
N ASP A 138 21.68 10.49 -14.87
CA ASP A 138 22.53 11.05 -13.81
C ASP A 138 23.69 10.12 -13.39
N PHE A 139 23.62 8.83 -13.81
CA PHE A 139 24.66 7.88 -13.47
C PHE A 139 25.90 8.04 -14.34
N GLN A 140 27.07 8.09 -13.68
CA GLN A 140 28.32 7.88 -14.42
C GLN A 140 28.44 6.38 -14.82
N PRO A 141 29.16 6.06 -15.93
CA PRO A 141 29.26 4.67 -16.40
C PRO A 141 29.73 3.66 -15.34
N HIS A 142 30.66 4.05 -14.48
CA HIS A 142 31.17 3.18 -13.41
C HIS A 142 30.15 3.00 -12.26
N GLU A 143 29.32 4.01 -11.98
CA GLU A 143 28.26 3.93 -10.99
C GLU A 143 27.14 3.01 -11.48
N LEU A 144 26.72 3.20 -12.74
CA LEU A 144 25.70 2.35 -13.37
C LEU A 144 26.15 0.89 -13.45
N HIS A 145 27.43 0.65 -13.76
CA HIS A 145 28.01 -0.68 -13.75
C HIS A 145 27.95 -1.30 -12.34
N ARG A 146 28.33 -0.56 -11.30
CA ARG A 146 28.28 -1.05 -9.91
C ARG A 146 26.83 -1.32 -9.46
N TYR A 147 25.89 -0.44 -9.85
CA TYR A 147 24.48 -0.64 -9.57
C TYR A 147 23.93 -1.89 -10.28
N GLY A 148 24.37 -2.14 -11.51
CA GLY A 148 24.06 -3.37 -12.23
C GLY A 148 24.61 -4.63 -11.56
N GLN A 149 25.83 -4.58 -10.98
CA GLN A 149 26.38 -5.72 -10.22
C GLN A 149 25.56 -5.99 -8.93
N TYR A 150 25.06 -4.95 -8.28
CA TYR A 150 24.15 -5.08 -7.14
C TYR A 150 22.87 -5.81 -7.57
N CYS A 151 22.21 -5.38 -8.65
CA CYS A 151 20.99 -6.01 -9.15
C CYS A 151 21.22 -7.46 -9.61
N ILE A 152 22.38 -7.75 -10.26
CA ILE A 152 22.80 -9.12 -10.59
C ILE A 152 22.91 -9.98 -9.32
N ASN A 153 23.52 -9.45 -8.26
CA ASN A 153 23.67 -10.17 -7.00
C ASN A 153 22.30 -10.46 -6.36
N ASP A 154 21.38 -9.51 -6.35
CA ASP A 154 20.01 -9.69 -5.80
C ASP A 154 19.24 -10.76 -6.60
N THR A 155 19.37 -10.75 -7.93
CA THR A 155 18.78 -11.78 -8.81
C THR A 155 19.37 -13.17 -8.51
N GLU A 156 20.71 -13.29 -8.35
CA GLU A 156 21.35 -14.55 -7.99
C GLU A 156 20.95 -15.06 -6.61
N LEU A 157 20.84 -14.18 -5.62
CA LEU A 157 20.37 -14.52 -4.29
C LEU A 157 18.90 -14.99 -4.30
N THR A 158 18.06 -14.31 -5.08
CA THR A 158 16.66 -14.68 -5.26
C THR A 158 16.52 -16.06 -5.93
N TYR A 159 17.30 -16.33 -6.98
CA TYR A 159 17.35 -17.64 -7.63
C TYR A 159 17.78 -18.75 -6.64
N LYS A 160 18.89 -18.57 -5.92
CA LYS A 160 19.36 -19.52 -4.92
C LYS A 160 18.33 -19.74 -3.81
N LEU A 161 17.70 -18.67 -3.34
CA LEU A 161 16.64 -18.73 -2.32
C LEU A 161 15.45 -19.55 -2.84
N PHE A 162 15.02 -19.32 -4.08
CA PHE A 162 13.96 -20.11 -4.69
C PHE A 162 14.33 -21.61 -4.75
N GLN A 163 15.54 -21.96 -5.14
CA GLN A 163 16.02 -23.35 -5.19
C GLN A 163 15.95 -24.05 -3.82
N VAL A 164 16.18 -23.28 -2.73
CA VAL A 164 16.07 -23.84 -1.37
C VAL A 164 14.60 -23.98 -0.95
N LEU A 165 13.81 -22.91 -1.11
CA LEU A 165 12.43 -22.87 -0.61
C LEU A 165 11.49 -23.80 -1.39
N SER A 166 11.75 -24.03 -2.67
CA SER A 166 10.86 -24.82 -3.55
C SER A 166 10.96 -26.32 -3.34
N LYS A 167 12.00 -26.85 -2.66
CA LYS A 167 12.24 -28.29 -2.55
C LYS A 167 11.03 -29.08 -2.01
N ASP A 168 10.42 -28.54 -0.94
CA ASP A 168 9.29 -29.19 -0.25
C ASP A 168 8.06 -28.28 -0.21
N PHE A 169 8.03 -27.20 -1.01
CA PHE A 169 6.91 -26.28 -1.00
C PHE A 169 5.71 -26.86 -1.77
N PRO A 170 4.49 -26.89 -1.18
CA PRO A 170 3.35 -27.51 -1.80
C PRO A 170 2.94 -26.84 -3.11
N HIS A 171 2.74 -27.61 -4.18
CA HIS A 171 2.33 -27.07 -5.49
C HIS A 171 1.01 -26.28 -5.45
N ASN A 172 0.07 -26.66 -4.60
CA ASN A 172 -1.19 -25.94 -4.45
C ASN A 172 -0.97 -24.54 -3.84
N GLU A 173 0.00 -24.39 -2.94
CA GLU A 173 0.35 -23.10 -2.36
C GLU A 173 1.05 -22.20 -3.40
N LEU A 174 1.86 -22.75 -4.31
CA LEU A 174 2.40 -21.99 -5.44
C LEU A 174 1.31 -21.42 -6.33
N LYS A 175 0.23 -22.18 -6.58
CA LYS A 175 -0.94 -21.68 -7.33
C LYS A 175 -1.66 -20.55 -6.59
N LEU A 176 -1.76 -20.64 -5.27
CA LEU A 176 -2.37 -19.57 -4.46
C LEU A 176 -1.51 -18.30 -4.47
N ILE A 177 -0.19 -18.44 -4.48
CA ILE A 177 0.75 -17.30 -4.65
C ILE A 177 0.53 -16.66 -6.03
N ASP A 178 0.52 -17.44 -7.11
CA ASP A 178 0.27 -16.96 -8.47
C ASP A 178 -1.05 -16.18 -8.57
N ILE A 179 -2.15 -16.76 -8.10
CA ILE A 179 -3.47 -16.10 -8.11
C ILE A 179 -3.43 -14.79 -7.29
N THR A 180 -2.77 -14.81 -6.14
CA THR A 180 -2.67 -13.62 -5.28
C THR A 180 -1.94 -12.48 -5.99
N ILE A 181 -0.88 -12.78 -6.72
CA ILE A 181 -0.11 -11.81 -7.49
C ILE A 181 -0.94 -11.30 -8.68
N ARG A 182 -1.62 -12.20 -9.40
CA ARG A 182 -2.48 -11.82 -10.54
C ARG A 182 -3.63 -10.91 -10.16
N MET A 183 -4.19 -11.01 -8.96
CA MET A 183 -5.20 -10.07 -8.47
C MET A 183 -4.70 -8.62 -8.50
N PHE A 184 -3.39 -8.41 -8.38
CA PHE A 184 -2.77 -7.09 -8.43
C PHE A 184 -2.26 -6.74 -9.83
N THR A 185 -1.50 -7.64 -10.46
CA THR A 185 -0.82 -7.38 -11.73
C THR A 185 -1.75 -7.45 -12.95
N GLU A 186 -2.82 -8.22 -12.85
CA GLU A 186 -3.80 -8.44 -13.93
C GLU A 186 -5.23 -8.19 -13.39
N PRO A 187 -5.54 -6.94 -12.97
CA PRO A 187 -6.80 -6.65 -12.28
C PRO A 187 -8.01 -6.90 -13.19
N LEU A 188 -8.97 -7.67 -12.67
CA LEU A 188 -10.23 -7.98 -13.35
C LEU A 188 -11.40 -7.16 -12.80
N LEU A 189 -11.41 -6.88 -11.49
CA LEU A 189 -12.50 -6.10 -10.90
C LEU A 189 -12.46 -4.66 -11.34
N GLU A 190 -13.64 -4.07 -11.48
CA GLU A 190 -13.82 -2.69 -11.88
C GLU A 190 -14.37 -1.85 -10.73
N VAL A 191 -14.18 -0.54 -10.82
CA VAL A 191 -14.76 0.43 -9.89
C VAL A 191 -15.90 1.18 -10.54
N ASN A 192 -17.04 1.25 -9.84
CA ASN A 192 -18.14 2.13 -10.23
C ASN A 192 -17.87 3.54 -9.69
N ASP A 193 -17.16 4.33 -10.49
CA ASP A 193 -16.79 5.70 -10.12
C ASP A 193 -18.00 6.60 -9.88
N GLY A 194 -19.09 6.45 -10.68
CA GLY A 194 -20.30 7.23 -10.53
C GLY A 194 -20.91 7.07 -9.14
N LEU A 195 -21.01 5.83 -8.65
CA LEU A 195 -21.50 5.53 -7.31
C LEU A 195 -20.62 6.15 -6.22
N LEU A 196 -19.30 6.10 -6.39
CA LEU A 196 -18.34 6.66 -5.43
C LEU A 196 -18.33 8.18 -5.42
N ILE A 197 -18.44 8.83 -6.58
CA ILE A 197 -18.51 10.28 -6.73
C ILE A 197 -19.79 10.81 -6.06
N THR A 198 -20.93 10.19 -6.33
CA THR A 198 -22.22 10.54 -5.68
C THR A 198 -22.09 10.44 -4.17
N ARG A 199 -21.52 9.33 -3.65
CA ARG A 199 -21.33 9.16 -2.19
C ARG A 199 -20.38 10.18 -1.59
N LEU A 200 -19.32 10.55 -2.31
CA LEU A 200 -18.38 11.59 -1.89
C LEU A 200 -19.04 12.97 -1.77
N GLU A 201 -19.94 13.29 -2.70
CA GLU A 201 -20.73 14.52 -2.65
C GLU A 201 -21.72 14.52 -1.49
N GLU A 202 -22.44 13.41 -1.28
CA GLU A 202 -23.30 13.24 -0.11
C GLU A 202 -22.55 13.46 1.20
N LEU A 203 -21.36 12.85 1.35
CA LEU A 203 -20.53 13.02 2.55
C LEU A 203 -20.09 14.47 2.76
N LYS A 204 -19.83 15.22 1.69
CA LYS A 204 -19.52 16.65 1.79
C LYS A 204 -20.71 17.46 2.27
N ILE A 205 -21.89 17.19 1.70
CA ILE A 205 -23.15 17.86 2.08
C ILE A 205 -23.49 17.53 3.54
N GLU A 206 -23.54 16.23 3.92
CA GLU A 206 -23.80 15.77 5.28
C GLU A 206 -22.86 16.47 6.30
N THR A 207 -21.57 16.55 5.97
CA THR A 207 -20.57 17.21 6.84
C THR A 207 -20.83 18.71 6.95
N GLN A 208 -21.18 19.36 5.84
CA GLN A 208 -21.43 20.81 5.81
C GLN A 208 -22.70 21.17 6.60
N GLU A 209 -23.78 20.40 6.43
CA GLU A 209 -25.04 20.60 7.16
C GLU A 209 -24.83 20.46 8.68
N LEU A 210 -24.10 19.42 9.12
CA LEU A 210 -23.76 19.24 10.53
C LEU A 210 -22.97 20.43 11.11
N LEU A 211 -22.00 20.95 10.36
CA LEU A 211 -21.22 22.11 10.81
C LEU A 211 -22.02 23.40 10.79
N GLN A 212 -22.88 23.61 9.78
CA GLN A 212 -23.74 24.79 9.70
C GLN A 212 -24.73 24.83 10.85
N GLY A 213 -25.30 23.69 11.26
CA GLY A 213 -26.20 23.60 12.40
C GLY A 213 -25.55 24.06 13.71
N LEU A 214 -24.24 23.99 13.84
CA LEU A 214 -23.50 24.42 15.03
C LEU A 214 -23.01 25.88 14.97
N MET A 215 -23.00 26.53 13.80
CA MET A 215 -22.40 27.87 13.65
C MET A 215 -22.98 28.90 14.60
N ALA A 216 -24.32 29.01 14.65
CA ALA A 216 -25.01 30.00 15.50
C ALA A 216 -24.78 29.70 17.00
N ARG A 217 -24.75 28.42 17.37
CA ARG A 217 -24.60 28.00 18.80
C ARG A 217 -23.18 28.15 19.32
N LEU A 218 -22.18 28.09 18.40
CA LEU A 218 -20.74 28.26 18.71
C LEU A 218 -20.24 29.66 18.42
N GLU A 219 -21.11 30.58 18.03
CA GLU A 219 -20.78 31.95 17.68
C GLU A 219 -19.62 32.04 16.67
N CYS A 220 -19.68 31.18 15.64
CA CYS A 220 -18.67 31.13 14.59
C CYS A 220 -19.18 31.84 13.34
N GLU A 221 -18.29 32.62 12.68
CA GLU A 221 -18.63 33.38 11.48
C GLU A 221 -18.79 32.46 10.25
N ASP A 222 -18.07 31.33 10.22
CA ASP A 222 -18.07 30.39 9.09
C ASP A 222 -17.92 28.92 9.54
N VAL A 223 -18.24 28.03 8.62
CA VAL A 223 -18.18 26.56 8.82
C VAL A 223 -16.74 26.08 9.10
N GLU A 224 -15.74 26.73 8.53
CA GLU A 224 -14.35 26.34 8.74
C GLU A 224 -13.86 26.65 10.16
N SER A 225 -14.35 27.73 10.75
CA SER A 225 -14.11 28.08 12.16
C SER A 225 -14.73 27.05 13.10
N VAL A 226 -15.96 26.57 12.81
CA VAL A 226 -16.58 25.46 13.56
C VAL A 226 -15.72 24.21 13.43
N ARG A 227 -15.30 23.86 12.22
CA ARG A 227 -14.45 22.72 11.95
C ARG A 227 -13.13 22.76 12.75
N LYS A 228 -12.46 23.91 12.76
CA LYS A 228 -11.21 24.12 13.53
C LYS A 228 -11.42 23.96 15.02
N LYS A 229 -12.48 24.58 15.59
CA LYS A 229 -12.84 24.41 17.02
C LYS A 229 -13.04 22.95 17.38
N LEU A 230 -13.82 22.22 16.61
CA LEU A 230 -14.11 20.80 16.86
C LEU A 230 -12.92 19.87 16.59
N ALA A 231 -12.04 20.19 15.62
CA ALA A 231 -10.87 19.36 15.28
C ALA A 231 -9.73 19.50 16.29
N SER A 232 -9.50 20.71 16.81
CA SER A 232 -8.49 20.99 17.82
C SER A 232 -8.85 20.33 19.16
N ASN A 233 -7.94 19.52 19.72
CA ASN A 233 -8.16 18.95 21.06
C ASN A 233 -8.25 20.05 22.12
N LYS A 234 -7.44 21.11 22.00
CA LYS A 234 -7.41 22.23 22.94
C LYS A 234 -8.70 23.03 22.89
N GLN A 235 -9.11 23.51 21.71
CA GLN A 235 -10.33 24.32 21.56
C GLN A 235 -11.59 23.53 21.89
N PHE A 236 -11.63 22.24 21.58
CA PHE A 236 -12.73 21.38 21.95
C PHE A 236 -12.79 21.18 23.47
N ALA A 237 -11.65 21.01 24.14
CA ALA A 237 -11.59 20.93 25.59
C ALA A 237 -12.06 22.23 26.27
N GLU A 238 -11.63 23.39 25.76
CA GLU A 238 -12.09 24.69 26.20
C GLU A 238 -13.63 24.81 26.09
N LEU A 239 -14.18 24.46 24.92
CA LEU A 239 -15.62 24.46 24.68
C LEU A 239 -16.41 23.54 25.67
N ILE A 240 -15.94 22.32 25.89
CA ILE A 240 -16.56 21.39 26.84
C ILE A 240 -16.51 21.95 28.27
N THR A 241 -15.41 22.61 28.64
CA THR A 241 -15.25 23.25 29.95
C THR A 241 -16.20 24.45 30.11
N GLU A 242 -16.35 25.29 29.09
CA GLU A 242 -17.28 26.42 29.06
C GLU A 242 -18.73 25.98 29.23
N LEU A 243 -19.07 24.79 28.74
CA LEU A 243 -20.38 24.14 28.92
C LEU A 243 -20.55 23.46 30.30
N GLY A 244 -19.56 23.56 31.20
CA GLY A 244 -19.59 23.06 32.54
C GLY A 244 -19.28 21.57 32.70
N ALA A 245 -18.83 20.89 31.64
CA ALA A 245 -18.45 19.49 31.72
C ALA A 245 -16.96 19.29 31.97
N VAL A 246 -16.60 18.17 32.58
CA VAL A 246 -15.23 17.81 32.89
C VAL A 246 -14.55 17.20 31.64
N VAL A 247 -13.45 17.79 31.24
CA VAL A 247 -12.68 17.27 30.11
C VAL A 247 -11.83 16.06 30.52
N PRO A 248 -12.02 14.88 29.90
CA PRO A 248 -11.29 13.70 30.30
C PRO A 248 -9.81 13.79 29.91
N MET A 249 -8.93 13.35 30.82
CA MET A 249 -7.49 13.32 30.66
C MET A 249 -6.96 11.90 30.72
N LYS A 250 -5.83 11.65 30.07
CA LYS A 250 -5.08 10.38 30.14
C LYS A 250 -3.59 10.64 30.12
N GLU A 251 -2.83 9.67 30.59
CA GLU A 251 -1.36 9.66 30.42
C GLU A 251 -1.00 9.19 29.02
N SER A 252 -0.11 9.93 28.36
CA SER A 252 0.42 9.55 27.05
C SER A 252 1.40 8.39 27.18
N VAL A 253 1.12 7.29 26.52
CA VAL A 253 1.99 6.09 26.49
C VAL A 253 3.39 6.40 25.94
N THR A 254 3.49 7.40 25.05
CA THR A 254 4.75 7.76 24.40
C THR A 254 5.59 8.72 25.22
N THR A 255 4.96 9.67 25.95
CA THR A 255 5.67 10.78 26.59
C THR A 255 5.52 10.79 28.13
N GLY A 256 4.64 9.97 28.71
CA GLY A 256 4.31 9.96 30.13
C GLY A 256 3.60 11.24 30.62
N LYS A 257 3.25 12.17 29.74
CA LYS A 257 2.60 13.43 30.11
C LYS A 257 1.09 13.32 30.02
N GLN A 258 0.39 14.11 30.85
CA GLN A 258 -1.08 14.23 30.77
C GLN A 258 -1.49 14.84 29.42
N THR A 259 -2.48 14.23 28.77
CA THR A 259 -3.06 14.68 27.50
C THR A 259 -4.57 14.47 27.51
N PHE A 260 -5.29 15.17 26.64
CA PHE A 260 -6.74 15.02 26.54
C PHE A 260 -7.12 13.61 26.05
N ALA A 261 -8.02 12.95 26.77
CA ALA A 261 -8.60 11.64 26.41
C ALA A 261 -9.81 11.84 25.49
N LEU A 262 -9.58 12.37 24.27
CA LEU A 262 -10.63 12.76 23.31
C LEU A 262 -10.57 11.92 22.01
N ALA A 263 -9.93 10.75 22.02
CA ALA A 263 -10.00 9.80 20.92
C ALA A 263 -11.29 8.97 21.01
N LYS A 264 -11.76 8.47 19.87
CA LYS A 264 -12.99 7.65 19.76
C LYS A 264 -13.01 6.45 20.72
N THR A 265 -11.85 5.92 21.06
CA THR A 265 -11.67 4.73 21.91
C THR A 265 -11.40 5.09 23.38
N ASP A 266 -11.24 6.36 23.71
CA ASP A 266 -11.00 6.79 25.08
C ASP A 266 -12.30 6.72 25.90
N GLN A 267 -12.25 6.06 27.06
CA GLN A 267 -13.45 5.87 27.89
C GLN A 267 -14.07 7.20 28.27
N GLY A 268 -13.28 8.18 28.70
CA GLY A 268 -13.80 9.50 29.06
C GLY A 268 -14.49 10.24 27.90
N PHE A 269 -14.06 10.03 26.64
CA PHE A 269 -14.75 10.58 25.49
C PHE A 269 -16.06 9.82 25.19
N ILE A 270 -16.09 8.50 25.43
CA ILE A 270 -17.30 7.69 25.32
C ILE A 270 -18.33 8.17 26.36
N ASP A 271 -17.88 8.48 27.57
CA ASP A 271 -18.76 9.00 28.64
C ASP A 271 -19.34 10.39 28.28
N LEU A 272 -18.53 11.27 27.63
CA LEU A 272 -19.02 12.55 27.11
C LEU A 272 -20.11 12.40 26.03
N GLN A 273 -20.05 11.33 25.21
CA GLN A 273 -21.10 11.03 24.24
C GLN A 273 -22.43 10.65 24.87
N GLY A 274 -22.42 10.21 26.12
CA GLY A 274 -23.58 9.91 26.93
C GLY A 274 -23.90 10.99 27.99
N HIS A 275 -23.32 12.18 27.88
CA HIS A 275 -23.49 13.27 28.83
C HIS A 275 -24.98 13.68 28.98
N GLU A 276 -25.39 14.20 30.14
CA GLU A 276 -26.77 14.66 30.38
C GLU A 276 -27.20 15.80 29.46
N ASP A 277 -26.27 16.71 29.14
CA ASP A 277 -26.50 17.79 28.17
C ASP A 277 -26.46 17.25 26.74
N SER A 278 -27.58 17.35 26.03
CA SER A 278 -27.73 16.93 24.64
C SER A 278 -26.84 17.71 23.67
N PHE A 279 -26.46 18.94 24.02
CA PHE A 279 -25.53 19.73 23.18
C PHE A 279 -24.10 19.19 23.23
N ILE A 280 -23.65 18.75 24.38
CA ILE A 280 -22.35 18.07 24.53
C ILE A 280 -22.35 16.76 23.73
N GLN A 281 -23.46 16.00 23.78
CA GLN A 281 -23.63 14.80 22.97
C GLN A 281 -23.50 15.13 21.44
N GLU A 282 -24.22 16.18 21.01
CA GLU A 282 -24.19 16.66 19.64
C GLU A 282 -22.78 17.08 19.20
N LEU A 283 -22.07 17.88 20.01
CA LEU A 283 -20.69 18.29 19.76
C LEU A 283 -19.74 17.09 19.63
N CYS A 284 -19.89 16.09 20.50
CA CYS A 284 -19.10 14.86 20.41
C CYS A 284 -19.41 14.08 19.12
N ALA A 285 -20.69 13.98 18.73
CA ALA A 285 -21.11 13.30 17.52
C ALA A 285 -20.58 14.00 16.25
N VAL A 286 -20.71 15.34 16.17
CA VAL A 286 -20.22 16.13 15.04
C VAL A 286 -18.69 16.08 14.97
N ARG A 287 -17.98 16.18 16.12
CA ARG A 287 -16.54 16.01 16.18
C ARG A 287 -16.09 14.66 15.63
N LEU A 288 -16.78 13.56 15.97
CA LEU A 288 -16.49 12.24 15.40
C LEU A 288 -16.75 12.19 13.91
N GLY A 289 -17.88 12.73 13.45
CA GLY A 289 -18.26 12.79 12.04
C GLY A 289 -17.25 13.60 11.20
N THR A 290 -16.81 14.76 11.70
CA THR A 290 -15.86 15.63 11.00
C THR A 290 -14.41 15.15 11.06
N LYS A 291 -14.00 14.45 12.13
CA LYS A 291 -12.66 13.83 12.24
C LYS A 291 -12.53 12.52 11.48
N SER A 292 -13.64 11.80 11.25
CA SER A 292 -13.60 10.50 10.57
C SER A 292 -13.52 10.69 9.06
N THR A 293 -12.33 10.92 8.55
CA THR A 293 -12.06 11.01 7.09
C THR A 293 -11.86 9.64 6.43
N ILE A 294 -11.99 8.53 7.18
CA ILE A 294 -11.64 7.18 6.69
C ILE A 294 -12.49 6.78 5.47
N GLU A 295 -13.80 7.01 5.51
CA GLU A 295 -14.68 6.68 4.39
C GLU A 295 -14.34 7.54 3.18
N LYS A 296 -14.25 8.85 3.36
CA LYS A 296 -13.85 9.81 2.32
C LYS A 296 -12.50 9.44 1.68
N THR A 297 -11.47 9.23 2.49
CA THR A 297 -10.12 8.88 2.02
C THR A 297 -10.11 7.55 1.26
N ARG A 298 -10.91 6.58 1.69
CA ARG A 298 -11.05 5.31 0.96
C ARG A 298 -11.74 5.49 -0.39
N ILE A 299 -12.82 6.26 -0.44
CA ILE A 299 -13.54 6.59 -1.68
C ILE A 299 -12.59 7.29 -2.66
N GLU A 300 -11.93 8.36 -2.22
CA GLU A 300 -10.97 9.12 -3.03
C GLU A 300 -9.85 8.22 -3.57
N ARG A 301 -9.37 7.27 -2.76
CA ARG A 301 -8.36 6.30 -3.17
C ARG A 301 -8.89 5.33 -4.24
N PHE A 302 -10.08 4.79 -4.09
CA PHE A 302 -10.68 3.88 -5.09
C PHE A 302 -10.88 4.59 -6.42
N ILE A 303 -11.41 5.83 -6.40
CA ILE A 303 -11.54 6.67 -7.60
C ILE A 303 -10.16 6.90 -8.23
N GLY A 304 -9.15 7.28 -7.45
CA GLY A 304 -7.79 7.51 -7.94
C GLY A 304 -7.16 6.26 -8.56
N VAL A 305 -7.30 5.10 -7.92
CA VAL A 305 -6.83 3.82 -8.45
C VAL A 305 -7.56 3.48 -9.76
N GLY A 306 -8.89 3.60 -9.81
CA GLY A 306 -9.67 3.37 -11.02
C GLY A 306 -9.24 4.27 -12.18
N ALA A 307 -9.06 5.56 -11.92
CA ALA A 307 -8.61 6.52 -12.92
C ALA A 307 -7.24 6.15 -13.53
N ARG A 308 -6.27 5.73 -12.70
CA ARG A 308 -4.93 5.33 -13.17
C ARG A 308 -4.92 3.97 -13.89
N ASN A 309 -5.89 3.10 -13.62
CA ASN A 309 -5.96 1.73 -14.14
C ASN A 309 -7.14 1.48 -15.11
N LYS A 310 -7.61 2.53 -15.81
CA LYS A 310 -8.68 2.43 -16.81
C LYS A 310 -9.98 1.79 -16.25
N GLY A 311 -10.34 2.17 -15.03
CA GLY A 311 -11.51 1.66 -14.32
C GLY A 311 -11.26 0.39 -13.52
N ARG A 312 -10.10 -0.26 -13.61
CA ARG A 312 -9.82 -1.53 -12.93
C ARG A 312 -9.19 -1.32 -11.56
N LEU A 313 -9.38 -2.29 -10.69
CA LEU A 313 -8.89 -2.27 -9.30
C LEU A 313 -7.82 -3.35 -9.06
N PRO A 314 -6.53 -3.03 -9.09
CA PRO A 314 -5.48 -3.88 -8.55
C PRO A 314 -5.73 -4.19 -7.07
N ILE A 315 -5.71 -5.47 -6.70
CA ILE A 315 -5.99 -5.91 -5.33
C ILE A 315 -4.69 -6.35 -4.65
N PRO A 316 -4.05 -5.50 -3.83
CA PRO A 316 -2.82 -5.84 -3.16
C PRO A 316 -3.11 -6.69 -1.90
N LEU A 317 -2.91 -7.98 -2.00
CA LEU A 317 -2.96 -8.91 -0.88
C LEU A 317 -1.57 -9.48 -0.58
N LYS A 318 -1.28 -9.62 0.71
CA LYS A 318 -0.12 -10.38 1.18
C LYS A 318 -0.56 -11.81 1.42
N TYR A 319 -0.06 -12.75 0.62
CA TYR A 319 -0.18 -14.17 0.89
C TYR A 319 0.53 -14.46 2.23
N TYR A 320 -0.13 -15.26 3.07
CA TYR A 320 0.34 -15.58 4.44
C TYR A 320 0.70 -14.31 5.25
N GLY A 321 -0.11 -13.24 5.11
CA GLY A 321 0.17 -11.94 5.71
C GLY A 321 -0.20 -11.80 7.18
N ALA A 322 -0.92 -12.78 7.76
CA ALA A 322 -1.26 -12.85 9.18
C ALA A 322 -0.61 -14.08 9.82
N HIS A 323 -0.35 -14.03 11.14
CA HIS A 323 0.23 -15.15 11.90
C HIS A 323 -0.60 -16.45 11.84
N THR A 324 -1.89 -16.34 11.49
CA THR A 324 -2.80 -17.47 11.28
C THR A 324 -2.78 -18.02 9.85
N GLY A 325 -1.85 -17.62 8.99
CA GLY A 325 -1.76 -18.05 7.61
C GLY A 325 -2.78 -17.41 6.65
N ARG A 326 -3.59 -16.46 7.11
CA ARG A 326 -4.57 -15.76 6.25
C ARG A 326 -3.91 -14.67 5.43
N TRP A 327 -4.55 -14.31 4.30
CA TRP A 327 -4.19 -13.10 3.58
C TRP A 327 -4.39 -11.86 4.44
N SER A 328 -3.56 -10.85 4.25
CA SER A 328 -3.77 -9.51 4.79
C SER A 328 -3.72 -8.46 3.67
N GLY A 329 -4.36 -7.31 3.90
CA GLY A 329 -4.27 -6.19 2.97
C GLY A 329 -2.87 -5.61 2.91
N SER A 330 -2.51 -5.04 1.78
CA SER A 330 -1.26 -4.33 1.51
C SER A 330 -1.53 -2.96 0.89
N ASP A 331 -0.50 -2.18 0.63
CA ASP A 331 -0.56 -0.92 -0.13
C ASP A 331 -1.64 0.06 0.35
N LYS A 332 -1.81 0.17 1.67
CA LYS A 332 -2.80 1.07 2.28
C LYS A 332 -4.26 0.81 1.84
N VAL A 333 -4.51 -0.29 1.12
CA VAL A 333 -5.84 -0.72 0.68
C VAL A 333 -6.13 -2.11 1.25
N ASN A 334 -7.21 -2.22 2.02
CA ASN A 334 -7.62 -3.51 2.57
C ASN A 334 -9.03 -3.85 2.11
N PHE A 335 -9.12 -4.61 1.02
CA PHE A 335 -10.39 -5.09 0.47
C PHE A 335 -11.14 -6.04 1.39
N GLN A 336 -10.44 -6.75 2.27
CA GLN A 336 -11.05 -7.68 3.24
C GLN A 336 -11.85 -6.95 4.32
N ASN A 337 -11.51 -5.67 4.60
CA ASN A 337 -12.14 -4.84 5.63
C ASN A 337 -13.06 -3.76 5.02
N LEU A 338 -13.63 -4.01 3.84
CA LEU A 338 -14.67 -3.13 3.31
C LEU A 338 -15.93 -3.22 4.18
N PRO A 339 -16.53 -2.07 4.55
CA PRO A 339 -17.71 -2.06 5.42
C PRO A 339 -18.87 -2.86 4.82
N SER A 340 -19.49 -3.70 5.64
CA SER A 340 -20.59 -4.56 5.20
C SER A 340 -21.86 -4.45 6.05
N ARG A 341 -21.73 -3.95 7.29
CA ARG A 341 -22.84 -3.90 8.27
C ARG A 341 -23.64 -2.60 8.23
N ASP A 342 -23.00 -1.47 7.94
CA ASP A 342 -23.64 -0.16 7.84
C ASP A 342 -24.08 0.06 6.39
N ALA A 343 -25.38 0.31 6.18
CA ALA A 343 -25.97 0.48 4.85
C ALA A 343 -25.31 1.62 4.05
N ARG A 344 -24.98 2.74 4.72
CA ARG A 344 -24.34 3.90 4.09
C ARG A 344 -22.90 3.62 3.69
N LYS A 345 -22.15 2.86 4.51
CA LYS A 345 -20.76 2.50 4.25
C LYS A 345 -20.60 1.32 3.30
N LYS A 346 -21.69 0.60 2.98
CA LYS A 346 -21.69 -0.48 1.96
C LYS A 346 -21.35 0.02 0.56
N THR A 347 -21.50 1.31 0.29
CA THR A 347 -21.24 1.92 -1.02
C THR A 347 -19.86 1.57 -1.56
N LEU A 348 -18.80 1.60 -0.71
CA LEU A 348 -17.46 1.17 -1.12
C LEU A 348 -17.41 -0.28 -1.62
N LYS A 349 -18.14 -1.19 -0.97
CA LYS A 349 -18.20 -2.59 -1.38
C LYS A 349 -19.03 -2.77 -2.65
N GLN A 350 -20.14 -2.04 -2.77
CA GLN A 350 -21.03 -2.07 -3.95
C GLN A 350 -20.38 -1.45 -5.19
N ALA A 351 -19.44 -0.54 -5.00
CA ALA A 351 -18.67 0.07 -6.08
C ALA A 351 -17.62 -0.85 -6.69
N VAL A 352 -17.29 -1.97 -6.05
CA VAL A 352 -16.41 -3.01 -6.61
C VAL A 352 -17.28 -4.00 -7.36
N VAL A 353 -17.15 -4.02 -8.68
CA VAL A 353 -17.99 -4.82 -9.57
C VAL A 353 -17.16 -5.79 -10.40
N ALA A 354 -17.78 -6.89 -10.81
CA ALA A 354 -17.20 -7.77 -11.82
C ALA A 354 -17.42 -7.14 -13.20
N PRO A 355 -16.50 -7.35 -14.16
CA PRO A 355 -16.65 -6.88 -15.53
C PRO A 355 -17.84 -7.51 -16.25
#